data_a2dd0cbc2f90c94d05f1762b675f2dcf
#
_entry.id   a2dd0cbc2f90c94d05f1762b675f2dcf
#
_cell.length_a   1.000
_cell.length_b   1.000
_cell.length_c   1.000
_cell.angle_alpha   90.00
_cell.angle_beta   90.00
_cell.angle_gamma   90.00
#
_symmetry.space_group_name_H-M   'P 1'
#
loop_
_entity.id
_entity.type
_entity.pdbx_description
1 polymer ?
#
loop_
_entity_poly.entity_id
_entity_poly.type
_entity_poly.pdbx_seq_one_letter_code
_entity_poly.pdbx_strand_id
1 'polypeptide(L)'
;MPSLLRIVGLLLALLLILVATRRLRRRGSGSRVPAATILLIGLGLATVSVAPDLVRPIQDVLGLSGEPLGRLVTVLVISVALAYGALFYALGRADRANQRVSRLVRALSAAQVELVRTGGPLGGVLVCVPAFEEADNLPGVIAEIPSTVAGLPTHILVIDDGSADATSAVAAGLGAHVVRHPVNSGQGAALQTGYLVAERLGADIVVTLDADGQHDPAEIERLVGPIVRDEADFVVGSRRMGASDSDSRARDAGISVYTRLINLLGGTEISDVANGYRAIRASRLSEISFTEDQFHNPELLLGAARAGLRVLDVPVTIRRRASGESKKGTNLRYGVGFLRVMLKTWLR
;
A
#
# COMPACT_ATOMS: atom_id res chain seq x y z
N MET A 1 39.51 -40.97 12.43
CA MET A 1 38.35 -41.21 11.56
C MET A 1 37.47 -39.96 11.53
N PRO A 2 37.03 -39.48 10.37
CA PRO A 2 36.09 -38.38 10.35
C PRO A 2 34.80 -38.82 11.07
N SER A 3 34.30 -38.00 11.99
CA SER A 3 33.05 -38.30 12.68
C SER A 3 31.91 -38.38 11.64
N LEU A 4 30.92 -39.25 11.87
CA LEU A 4 29.74 -39.39 11.01
C LEU A 4 29.13 -38.01 10.69
N LEU A 5 29.16 -37.10 11.66
CA LEU A 5 28.65 -35.72 11.51
C LEU A 5 29.40 -34.91 10.43
N ARG A 6 30.73 -35.09 10.29
CA ARG A 6 31.55 -34.43 9.25
C ARG A 6 31.18 -34.93 7.86
N ILE A 7 30.98 -36.25 7.74
CA ILE A 7 30.60 -36.87 6.45
C ILE A 7 29.22 -36.35 6.01
N VAL A 8 28.25 -36.36 6.92
CA VAL A 8 26.89 -35.84 6.64
C VAL A 8 26.93 -34.36 6.28
N GLY A 9 27.71 -33.54 7.02
CA GLY A 9 27.89 -32.12 6.73
C GLY A 9 28.46 -31.86 5.32
N LEU A 10 29.48 -32.63 4.92
CA LEU A 10 30.09 -32.54 3.60
C LEU A 10 29.13 -32.96 2.47
N LEU A 11 28.34 -34.02 2.66
CA LEU A 11 27.35 -34.45 1.68
C LEU A 11 26.24 -33.38 1.48
N LEU A 12 25.79 -32.81 2.58
CA LEU A 12 24.80 -31.74 2.52
C LEU A 12 25.35 -30.46 1.86
N ALA A 13 26.61 -30.11 2.20
CA ALA A 13 27.32 -29.00 1.57
C ALA A 13 27.43 -29.18 0.05
N LEU A 14 27.84 -30.38 -0.40
CA LEU A 14 27.97 -30.73 -1.81
C LEU A 14 26.62 -30.62 -2.54
N LEU A 15 25.55 -31.11 -1.91
CA LEU A 15 24.19 -31.00 -2.46
C LEU A 15 23.78 -29.54 -2.64
N LEU A 16 23.99 -28.70 -1.63
CA LEU A 16 23.66 -27.27 -1.70
C LEU A 16 24.47 -26.55 -2.77
N ILE A 17 25.77 -26.81 -2.87
CA ILE A 17 26.65 -26.24 -3.91
C ILE A 17 26.18 -26.68 -5.31
N LEU A 18 25.81 -27.95 -5.47
CA LEU A 18 25.29 -28.47 -6.74
C LEU A 18 23.98 -27.80 -7.14
N VAL A 19 23.04 -27.63 -6.19
CA VAL A 19 21.78 -26.93 -6.42
C VAL A 19 22.02 -25.46 -6.78
N ALA A 20 22.91 -24.79 -6.07
CA ALA A 20 23.28 -23.41 -6.31
C ALA A 20 23.89 -23.20 -7.70
N THR A 21 24.87 -24.04 -8.07
CA THR A 21 25.55 -23.96 -9.37
C THR A 21 24.60 -24.26 -10.55
N ARG A 22 23.69 -25.23 -10.38
CA ARG A 22 22.63 -25.48 -11.38
C ARG A 22 21.71 -24.28 -11.55
N ARG A 23 21.33 -23.60 -10.44
CA ARG A 23 20.50 -22.37 -10.50
C ARG A 23 21.25 -21.19 -11.11
N LEU A 24 22.53 -21.03 -10.82
CA LEU A 24 23.36 -19.95 -11.40
C LEU A 24 23.54 -20.09 -12.91
N ARG A 25 23.61 -21.33 -13.41
CA ARG A 25 23.70 -21.60 -14.87
C ARG A 25 22.41 -21.30 -15.63
N ARG A 26 21.25 -21.26 -14.97
CA ARG A 26 19.98 -20.86 -15.59
C ARG A 26 19.99 -19.34 -15.81
N ARG A 27 19.91 -18.89 -17.06
CA ARG A 27 20.09 -17.49 -17.52
C ARG A 27 19.06 -16.45 -17.02
N GLY A 28 18.20 -16.75 -16.04
CA GLY A 28 17.22 -15.81 -15.46
C GLY A 28 17.83 -14.94 -14.34
N SER A 29 17.76 -13.61 -14.50
CA SER A 29 18.21 -12.64 -13.48
C SER A 29 17.60 -12.87 -12.06
N GLY A 30 16.43 -13.53 -11.98
CA GLY A 30 15.73 -13.83 -10.72
C GLY A 30 16.37 -14.90 -9.85
N SER A 31 17.23 -15.77 -10.43
CA SER A 31 17.80 -16.93 -9.72
C SER A 31 19.17 -16.67 -9.08
N ARG A 32 19.85 -15.55 -9.40
CA ARG A 32 21.25 -15.33 -8.99
C ARG A 32 21.42 -15.11 -7.50
N VAL A 33 20.60 -14.29 -6.85
CA VAL A 33 20.79 -14.00 -5.41
C VAL A 33 20.39 -15.19 -4.53
N PRO A 34 19.22 -15.84 -4.71
CA PRO A 34 18.92 -17.07 -3.98
C PRO A 34 19.97 -18.17 -4.21
N ALA A 35 20.49 -18.27 -5.43
CA ALA A 35 21.54 -19.23 -5.74
C ALA A 35 22.87 -18.89 -5.07
N ALA A 36 23.26 -17.62 -5.03
CA ALA A 36 24.46 -17.16 -4.29
C ALA A 36 24.33 -17.41 -2.79
N THR A 37 23.15 -17.17 -2.21
CA THR A 37 22.89 -17.47 -0.78
C THR A 37 23.02 -18.96 -0.48
N ILE A 38 22.42 -19.83 -1.32
CA ILE A 38 22.54 -21.28 -1.15
C ILE A 38 24.02 -21.71 -1.30
N LEU A 39 24.76 -21.10 -2.22
CA LEU A 39 26.18 -21.35 -2.42
C LEU A 39 26.99 -20.97 -1.19
N LEU A 40 26.74 -19.80 -0.60
CA LEU A 40 27.41 -19.34 0.62
C LEU A 40 27.12 -20.26 1.81
N ILE A 41 25.87 -20.69 1.98
CA ILE A 41 25.49 -21.66 3.02
C ILE A 41 26.24 -23.00 2.80
N GLY A 42 26.26 -23.49 1.55
CA GLY A 42 26.96 -24.73 1.21
C GLY A 42 28.46 -24.63 1.44
N LEU A 43 29.10 -23.53 1.06
CA LEU A 43 30.53 -23.28 1.31
C LEU A 43 30.82 -23.15 2.80
N GLY A 44 29.99 -22.43 3.58
CA GLY A 44 30.12 -22.31 5.02
C GLY A 44 30.02 -23.65 5.71
N LEU A 45 29.06 -24.48 5.33
CA LEU A 45 28.91 -25.84 5.87
C LEU A 45 30.10 -26.76 5.51
N ALA A 46 30.60 -26.64 4.28
CA ALA A 46 31.84 -27.37 3.87
C ALA A 46 33.05 -26.96 4.74
N THR A 47 33.22 -25.62 4.90
CA THR A 47 34.31 -25.06 5.69
C THR A 47 34.29 -25.56 7.15
N VAL A 48 33.14 -25.53 7.80
CA VAL A 48 32.96 -26.02 9.18
C VAL A 48 33.20 -27.52 9.27
N SER A 49 32.82 -28.28 8.24
CA SER A 49 33.04 -29.74 8.22
C SER A 49 34.49 -30.11 8.03
N VAL A 50 35.28 -29.34 7.27
CA VAL A 50 36.69 -29.57 6.98
C VAL A 50 37.59 -28.94 8.03
N ALA A 51 37.36 -27.69 8.36
CA ALA A 51 38.16 -26.86 9.24
C ALA A 51 37.32 -26.24 10.37
N PRO A 52 36.86 -27.03 11.34
CA PRO A 52 35.95 -26.58 12.39
C PRO A 52 36.51 -25.47 13.27
N ASP A 53 37.80 -25.25 13.28
CA ASP A 53 38.44 -24.19 14.07
C ASP A 53 38.27 -22.80 13.50
N LEU A 54 37.88 -22.66 12.23
CA LEU A 54 37.60 -21.36 11.58
C LEU A 54 36.36 -20.66 12.15
N VAL A 55 35.46 -21.37 12.83
CA VAL A 55 34.29 -20.75 13.48
C VAL A 55 34.54 -20.34 14.93
N ARG A 56 35.71 -20.64 15.50
CA ARG A 56 36.07 -20.26 16.90
C ARG A 56 35.86 -18.78 17.19
N PRO A 57 36.33 -17.82 16.36
CA PRO A 57 36.11 -16.39 16.65
C PRO A 57 34.65 -16.02 16.79
N ILE A 58 33.76 -16.66 16.01
CA ILE A 58 32.32 -16.42 16.11
C ILE A 58 31.74 -17.08 17.36
N GLN A 59 32.26 -18.27 17.74
CA GLN A 59 31.87 -18.94 18.99
C GLN A 59 32.27 -18.12 20.22
N ASP A 60 33.44 -17.49 20.20
CA ASP A 60 33.91 -16.62 21.26
C ASP A 60 33.00 -15.41 21.44
N VAL A 61 32.64 -14.74 20.33
CA VAL A 61 31.69 -13.61 20.33
C VAL A 61 30.29 -14.01 20.84
N LEU A 62 29.85 -15.24 20.53
CA LEU A 62 28.54 -15.75 20.96
C LEU A 62 28.57 -16.39 22.35
N GLY A 63 29.74 -16.45 23.03
CA GLY A 63 29.90 -17.11 24.34
C GLY A 63 29.69 -18.62 24.28
N LEU A 64 29.91 -19.26 23.13
CA LEU A 64 29.70 -20.69 22.90
C LEU A 64 31.01 -21.51 22.90
N SER A 65 32.12 -20.87 23.20
CA SER A 65 33.44 -21.50 23.25
C SER A 65 33.53 -22.46 24.47
N GLY A 66 33.85 -23.72 24.21
CA GLY A 66 33.89 -24.76 25.24
C GLY A 66 32.59 -25.56 25.39
N GLU A 67 31.49 -25.13 24.84
CA GLU A 67 30.23 -25.87 24.90
C GLU A 67 30.25 -27.08 23.93
N PRO A 68 29.75 -28.26 24.33
CA PRO A 68 29.79 -29.48 23.51
C PRO A 68 29.07 -29.32 22.16
N LEU A 69 27.99 -28.50 22.09
CA LEU A 69 27.22 -28.23 20.92
C LEU A 69 27.48 -26.84 20.32
N GLY A 70 28.43 -26.06 20.83
CA GLY A 70 28.70 -24.68 20.45
C GLY A 70 28.92 -24.49 18.95
N ARG A 71 29.61 -25.45 18.30
CA ARG A 71 29.82 -25.40 16.83
C ARG A 71 28.52 -25.57 16.04
N LEU A 72 27.67 -26.51 16.47
CA LEU A 72 26.37 -26.74 15.80
C LEU A 72 25.48 -25.53 15.93
N VAL A 73 25.40 -24.96 17.13
CA VAL A 73 24.59 -23.74 17.40
C VAL A 73 25.10 -22.55 16.57
N THR A 74 26.44 -22.36 16.51
CA THR A 74 27.03 -21.27 15.69
C THR A 74 26.66 -21.40 14.21
N VAL A 75 26.79 -22.60 13.64
CA VAL A 75 26.41 -22.83 12.24
C VAL A 75 24.91 -22.62 12.02
N LEU A 76 24.09 -23.07 12.96
CA LEU A 76 22.63 -22.86 12.89
C LEU A 76 22.28 -21.37 12.93
N VAL A 77 22.88 -20.61 13.85
CA VAL A 77 22.63 -19.14 13.95
C VAL A 77 23.03 -18.44 12.67
N ILE A 78 24.21 -18.72 12.12
CA ILE A 78 24.65 -18.13 10.85
C ILE A 78 23.71 -18.53 9.71
N SER A 79 23.32 -19.81 9.62
CA SER A 79 22.42 -20.29 8.57
C SER A 79 21.04 -19.61 8.65
N VAL A 80 20.50 -19.45 9.85
CA VAL A 80 19.24 -18.76 10.09
C VAL A 80 19.36 -17.27 9.70
N ALA A 81 20.44 -16.59 10.10
CA ALA A 81 20.66 -15.20 9.74
C ALA A 81 20.75 -15.00 8.21
N LEU A 82 21.49 -15.89 7.52
CA LEU A 82 21.58 -15.87 6.05
C LEU A 82 20.23 -16.17 5.39
N ALA A 83 19.45 -17.11 5.92
CA ALA A 83 18.11 -17.43 5.42
C ALA A 83 17.15 -16.24 5.56
N TYR A 84 17.16 -15.55 6.70
CA TYR A 84 16.41 -14.32 6.91
C TYR A 84 16.87 -13.21 5.96
N GLY A 85 18.16 -12.98 5.79
CA GLY A 85 18.71 -12.02 4.84
C GLY A 85 18.24 -12.29 3.39
N ALA A 86 18.28 -13.56 2.97
CA ALA A 86 17.78 -13.97 1.66
C ALA A 86 16.27 -13.78 1.52
N LEU A 87 15.50 -14.07 2.57
CA LEU A 87 14.06 -13.85 2.61
C LEU A 87 13.72 -12.35 2.48
N PHE A 88 14.36 -11.50 3.29
CA PHE A 88 14.16 -10.04 3.20
C PHE A 88 14.54 -9.49 1.83
N TYR A 89 15.65 -9.96 1.26
CA TYR A 89 16.03 -9.57 -0.11
C TYR A 89 14.98 -10.01 -1.14
N ALA A 90 14.48 -11.25 -1.05
CA ALA A 90 13.47 -11.77 -1.97
C ALA A 90 12.14 -10.99 -1.85
N LEU A 91 11.71 -10.71 -0.62
CA LEU A 91 10.51 -9.89 -0.36
C LEU A 91 10.67 -8.47 -0.91
N GLY A 92 11.80 -7.81 -0.64
CA GLY A 92 12.07 -6.47 -1.18
C GLY A 92 12.16 -6.44 -2.72
N ARG A 93 12.58 -7.53 -3.35
CA ARG A 93 12.57 -7.66 -4.82
C ARG A 93 11.17 -7.85 -5.36
N ALA A 94 10.35 -8.67 -4.69
CA ALA A 94 8.94 -8.87 -5.07
C ALA A 94 8.16 -7.56 -4.95
N ASP A 95 8.34 -6.81 -3.86
CA ASP A 95 7.73 -5.50 -3.67
C ASP A 95 8.10 -4.53 -4.81
N ARG A 96 9.38 -4.45 -5.17
CA ARG A 96 9.83 -3.59 -6.29
C ARG A 96 9.26 -4.02 -7.64
N ALA A 97 9.09 -5.32 -7.88
CA ALA A 97 8.49 -5.83 -9.10
C ALA A 97 7.01 -5.47 -9.17
N ASN A 98 6.26 -5.66 -8.09
CA ASN A 98 4.86 -5.28 -7.98
C ASN A 98 4.67 -3.78 -8.22
N GLN A 99 5.48 -2.92 -7.58
CA GLN A 99 5.40 -1.46 -7.79
C GLN A 99 5.70 -1.03 -9.24
N ARG A 100 6.53 -1.79 -9.98
CA ARG A 100 6.75 -1.52 -11.41
C ARG A 100 5.52 -1.89 -12.24
N VAL A 101 4.91 -3.03 -11.94
CA VAL A 101 3.67 -3.46 -12.61
C VAL A 101 2.56 -2.44 -12.33
N SER A 102 2.34 -2.08 -11.08
CA SER A 102 1.32 -1.08 -10.70
C SER A 102 1.56 0.28 -11.38
N ARG A 103 2.82 0.73 -11.49
CA ARG A 103 3.13 1.96 -12.24
C ARG A 103 2.78 1.86 -13.71
N LEU A 104 3.05 0.73 -14.35
CA LEU A 104 2.67 0.50 -15.75
C LEU A 104 1.15 0.44 -15.92
N VAL A 105 0.45 -0.27 -15.04
CA VAL A 105 -1.02 -0.32 -15.02
C VAL A 105 -1.59 1.09 -14.93
N ARG A 106 -1.14 1.90 -13.97
CA ARG A 106 -1.60 3.28 -13.80
C ARG A 106 -1.33 4.15 -15.02
N ALA A 107 -0.12 4.08 -15.58
CA ALA A 107 0.24 4.88 -16.76
C ALA A 107 -0.62 4.52 -17.98
N LEU A 108 -0.84 3.24 -18.23
CA LEU A 108 -1.68 2.75 -19.32
C LEU A 108 -3.16 3.12 -19.11
N SER A 109 -3.65 2.96 -17.89
CA SER A 109 -5.05 3.27 -17.57
C SER A 109 -5.30 4.77 -17.62
N ALA A 110 -4.40 5.61 -17.11
CA ALA A 110 -4.52 7.06 -17.22
C ALA A 110 -4.45 7.57 -18.67
N ALA A 111 -3.76 6.87 -19.57
CA ALA A 111 -3.76 7.22 -21.00
C ALA A 111 -5.11 7.00 -21.68
N GLN A 112 -5.99 6.14 -21.13
CA GLN A 112 -7.35 5.95 -21.66
C GLN A 112 -8.16 7.25 -21.62
N VAL A 113 -7.92 8.12 -20.63
CA VAL A 113 -8.65 9.39 -20.48
C VAL A 113 -8.23 10.43 -21.52
N GLU A 114 -6.97 10.41 -21.98
CA GLU A 114 -6.53 11.33 -23.04
C GLU A 114 -7.25 11.09 -24.37
N LEU A 115 -7.71 9.87 -24.64
CA LEU A 115 -8.48 9.52 -25.83
C LEU A 115 -9.92 10.06 -25.80
N VAL A 116 -10.44 10.41 -24.61
CA VAL A 116 -11.81 10.93 -24.42
C VAL A 116 -11.84 12.45 -24.33
N ARG A 117 -10.68 13.10 -24.24
CA ARG A 117 -10.54 14.55 -24.02
C ARG A 117 -10.80 15.34 -25.30
N THR A 118 -12.01 15.90 -25.45
CA THR A 118 -12.40 16.77 -26.55
C THR A 118 -12.52 18.27 -26.19
N GLY A 119 -12.06 18.68 -24.98
CA GLY A 119 -12.21 20.04 -24.45
C GLY A 119 -11.00 20.53 -23.64
N GLY A 120 -11.08 21.77 -23.18
CA GLY A 120 -10.09 22.40 -22.28
C GLY A 120 -10.03 21.73 -20.89
N PRO A 121 -9.34 22.36 -19.89
CA PRO A 121 -9.31 21.89 -18.52
C PRO A 121 -10.73 21.66 -17.97
N LEU A 122 -10.90 20.58 -17.20
CA LEU A 122 -12.20 20.22 -16.64
C LEU A 122 -12.65 21.27 -15.60
N GLY A 123 -11.70 21.78 -14.82
CA GLY A 123 -11.99 22.66 -13.67
C GLY A 123 -12.79 21.96 -12.57
N GLY A 124 -13.18 22.71 -11.54
CA GLY A 124 -14.12 22.25 -10.53
C GLY A 124 -13.66 21.08 -9.66
N VAL A 125 -14.63 20.29 -9.20
CA VAL A 125 -14.42 19.17 -8.28
C VAL A 125 -14.47 17.85 -9.03
N LEU A 126 -13.39 17.05 -8.95
CA LEU A 126 -13.38 15.68 -9.47
C LEU A 126 -13.57 14.69 -8.32
N VAL A 127 -14.72 14.00 -8.30
CA VAL A 127 -14.99 12.93 -7.33
C VAL A 127 -14.43 11.62 -7.86
N CYS A 128 -13.37 11.13 -7.26
CA CYS A 128 -12.72 9.86 -7.55
C CYS A 128 -13.35 8.73 -6.74
N VAL A 129 -13.93 7.75 -7.42
CA VAL A 129 -14.60 6.60 -6.83
C VAL A 129 -13.86 5.33 -7.23
N PRO A 130 -12.94 4.82 -6.38
CA PRO A 130 -12.30 3.52 -6.62
C PRO A 130 -13.33 2.42 -6.43
N ALA A 131 -13.48 1.55 -7.42
CA ALA A 131 -14.48 0.48 -7.46
C ALA A 131 -13.84 -0.87 -7.83
N PHE A 132 -14.24 -1.94 -7.15
CA PHE A 132 -13.90 -3.32 -7.51
C PHE A 132 -15.07 -4.24 -7.19
N GLU A 133 -15.76 -4.73 -8.24
CA GLU A 133 -16.98 -5.52 -8.13
C GLU A 133 -18.07 -4.79 -7.29
N GLU A 134 -18.42 -3.58 -7.73
CA GLU A 134 -19.35 -2.69 -7.06
C GLU A 134 -20.52 -2.27 -8.00
N ALA A 135 -20.83 -3.10 -9.03
CA ALA A 135 -21.90 -2.80 -10.00
C ALA A 135 -23.25 -2.51 -9.34
N ASP A 136 -23.57 -3.20 -8.24
CA ASP A 136 -24.85 -3.05 -7.52
C ASP A 136 -24.91 -1.77 -6.67
N ASN A 137 -23.77 -1.29 -6.16
CA ASN A 137 -23.71 -0.13 -5.27
C ASN A 137 -23.57 1.20 -6.02
N LEU A 138 -22.87 1.21 -7.17
CA LEU A 138 -22.56 2.43 -7.92
C LEU A 138 -23.79 3.27 -8.29
N PRO A 139 -24.95 2.70 -8.71
CA PRO A 139 -26.12 3.51 -9.04
C PRO A 139 -26.58 4.40 -7.89
N GLY A 140 -26.65 3.86 -6.68
CA GLY A 140 -27.02 4.62 -5.48
C GLY A 140 -26.00 5.70 -5.14
N VAL A 141 -24.72 5.37 -5.18
CA VAL A 141 -23.61 6.29 -4.85
C VAL A 141 -23.55 7.46 -5.85
N ILE A 142 -23.59 7.17 -7.16
CA ILE A 142 -23.45 8.18 -8.22
C ILE A 142 -24.66 9.11 -8.24
N ALA A 143 -25.88 8.58 -8.04
CA ALA A 143 -27.09 9.39 -8.05
C ALA A 143 -27.16 10.43 -6.90
N GLU A 144 -26.47 10.15 -5.78
CA GLU A 144 -26.44 11.07 -4.64
C GLU A 144 -25.33 12.12 -4.73
N ILE A 145 -24.37 12.02 -5.67
CA ILE A 145 -23.30 13.02 -5.84
C ILE A 145 -23.89 14.31 -6.42
N PRO A 146 -23.75 15.46 -5.74
CA PRO A 146 -24.25 16.74 -6.24
C PRO A 146 -23.57 17.17 -7.54
N SER A 147 -24.30 17.74 -8.48
CA SER A 147 -23.74 18.26 -9.73
C SER A 147 -22.90 19.53 -9.55
N THR A 148 -23.06 20.20 -8.40
CA THR A 148 -22.29 21.38 -8.00
C THR A 148 -21.98 21.32 -6.51
N VAL A 149 -20.77 21.70 -6.11
CA VAL A 149 -20.32 21.73 -4.72
C VAL A 149 -19.56 23.03 -4.49
N ALA A 150 -19.94 23.78 -3.47
CA ALA A 150 -19.35 25.08 -3.11
C ALA A 150 -19.27 26.05 -4.34
N GLY A 151 -20.25 26.00 -5.22
CA GLY A 151 -20.32 26.82 -6.44
C GLY A 151 -19.46 26.30 -7.62
N LEU A 152 -18.77 25.17 -7.46
CA LEU A 152 -17.95 24.55 -8.50
C LEU A 152 -18.69 23.38 -9.17
N PRO A 153 -18.51 23.16 -10.48
CA PRO A 153 -19.08 21.99 -11.16
C PRO A 153 -18.41 20.71 -10.62
N THR A 154 -19.19 19.64 -10.54
CA THR A 154 -18.73 18.34 -10.07
C THR A 154 -18.67 17.36 -11.22
N HIS A 155 -17.56 16.67 -11.34
CA HIS A 155 -17.31 15.59 -12.29
C HIS A 155 -17.05 14.29 -11.55
N ILE A 156 -17.49 13.15 -12.09
CA ILE A 156 -17.35 11.85 -11.45
C ILE A 156 -16.38 11.01 -12.26
N LEU A 157 -15.37 10.46 -11.59
CA LEU A 157 -14.40 9.52 -12.15
C LEU A 157 -14.48 8.21 -11.38
N VAL A 158 -14.95 7.15 -12.02
CA VAL A 158 -14.90 5.81 -11.48
C VAL A 158 -13.62 5.13 -11.95
N ILE A 159 -12.82 4.66 -11.00
CA ILE A 159 -11.62 3.88 -11.27
C ILE A 159 -11.93 2.41 -10.97
N ASP A 160 -12.27 1.67 -12.03
CA ASP A 160 -12.53 0.23 -11.95
C ASP A 160 -11.22 -0.54 -11.83
N ASP A 161 -10.96 -1.09 -10.66
CA ASP A 161 -9.71 -1.80 -10.33
C ASP A 161 -9.74 -3.26 -10.83
N GLY A 162 -10.14 -3.46 -12.10
CA GLY A 162 -10.11 -4.75 -12.78
C GLY A 162 -11.26 -5.67 -12.39
N SER A 163 -12.47 -5.15 -12.23
CA SER A 163 -13.66 -5.93 -11.91
C SER A 163 -14.00 -6.99 -12.95
N ALA A 164 -14.54 -8.11 -12.51
CA ALA A 164 -15.07 -9.15 -13.38
C ALA A 164 -16.55 -8.96 -13.74
N ASP A 165 -17.25 -8.13 -12.98
CA ASP A 165 -18.67 -7.80 -13.15
C ASP A 165 -18.90 -6.60 -14.10
N ALA A 166 -20.12 -6.07 -14.10
CA ALA A 166 -20.52 -4.95 -14.94
C ALA A 166 -20.13 -3.55 -14.40
N THR A 167 -19.25 -3.45 -13.40
CA THR A 167 -18.87 -2.19 -12.71
C THR A 167 -18.57 -1.06 -13.72
N SER A 168 -17.67 -1.28 -14.69
CA SER A 168 -17.32 -0.25 -15.69
C SER A 168 -18.50 0.16 -16.57
N ALA A 169 -19.31 -0.81 -17.01
CA ALA A 169 -20.45 -0.55 -17.89
C ALA A 169 -21.55 0.24 -17.16
N VAL A 170 -21.83 -0.11 -15.91
CA VAL A 170 -22.78 0.59 -15.04
C VAL A 170 -22.33 2.05 -14.83
N ALA A 171 -21.06 2.26 -14.45
CA ALA A 171 -20.51 3.60 -14.24
C ALA A 171 -20.62 4.48 -15.49
N ALA A 172 -20.26 3.96 -16.66
CA ALA A 172 -20.36 4.67 -17.93
C ALA A 172 -21.82 4.98 -18.30
N GLY A 173 -22.76 4.05 -18.08
CA GLY A 173 -24.18 4.23 -18.28
C GLY A 173 -24.80 5.31 -17.41
N LEU A 174 -24.19 5.62 -16.26
CA LEU A 174 -24.59 6.69 -15.34
C LEU A 174 -23.91 8.04 -15.65
N GLY A 175 -23.14 8.12 -16.74
CA GLY A 175 -22.48 9.36 -17.17
C GLY A 175 -21.17 9.68 -16.46
N ALA A 176 -20.62 8.76 -15.67
CA ALA A 176 -19.32 8.93 -15.07
C ALA A 176 -18.19 8.72 -16.10
N HIS A 177 -17.08 9.44 -15.93
CA HIS A 177 -15.83 9.08 -16.59
C HIS A 177 -15.34 7.75 -16.00
N VAL A 178 -14.84 6.85 -16.85
CA VAL A 178 -14.39 5.54 -16.40
C VAL A 178 -12.94 5.31 -16.82
N VAL A 179 -12.13 4.90 -15.86
CA VAL A 179 -10.77 4.36 -16.09
C VAL A 179 -10.73 2.95 -15.55
N ARG A 180 -10.33 1.99 -16.38
CA ARG A 180 -10.26 0.60 -15.97
C ARG A 180 -8.82 0.10 -15.90
N HIS A 181 -8.48 -0.53 -14.79
CA HIS A 181 -7.25 -1.31 -14.65
C HIS A 181 -7.41 -2.69 -15.33
N PRO A 182 -6.37 -3.21 -15.99
CA PRO A 182 -6.43 -4.54 -16.59
C PRO A 182 -6.43 -5.67 -15.54
N VAL A 183 -6.00 -5.39 -14.32
CA VAL A 183 -5.94 -6.32 -13.18
C VAL A 183 -6.19 -5.57 -11.89
N ASN A 184 -6.72 -6.24 -10.87
CA ASN A 184 -6.85 -5.69 -9.53
C ASN A 184 -5.46 -5.34 -8.98
N SER A 185 -5.25 -4.07 -8.69
CA SER A 185 -3.98 -3.50 -8.20
C SER A 185 -4.09 -2.93 -6.79
N GLY A 186 -5.31 -2.88 -6.24
CA GLY A 186 -5.65 -2.39 -4.92
C GLY A 186 -6.09 -0.93 -4.88
N GLN A 187 -6.85 -0.58 -3.83
CA GLN A 187 -7.48 0.73 -3.68
C GLN A 187 -6.48 1.90 -3.76
N GLY A 188 -5.27 1.74 -3.21
CA GLY A 188 -4.23 2.77 -3.30
C GLY A 188 -3.78 3.01 -4.74
N ALA A 189 -3.64 1.95 -5.54
CA ALA A 189 -3.29 2.07 -6.96
C ALA A 189 -4.42 2.76 -7.76
N ALA A 190 -5.68 2.42 -7.47
CA ALA A 190 -6.84 3.08 -8.08
C ALA A 190 -6.87 4.58 -7.77
N LEU A 191 -6.65 4.97 -6.51
CA LEU A 191 -6.58 6.38 -6.11
C LEU A 191 -5.40 7.12 -6.76
N GLN A 192 -4.22 6.49 -6.86
CA GLN A 192 -3.08 7.08 -7.58
C GLN A 192 -3.41 7.34 -9.05
N THR A 193 -4.16 6.43 -9.69
CA THR A 193 -4.66 6.64 -11.05
C THR A 193 -5.64 7.81 -11.09
N GLY A 194 -6.57 7.89 -10.13
CA GLY A 194 -7.51 9.02 -10.02
C GLY A 194 -6.81 10.37 -9.88
N TYR A 195 -5.77 10.45 -9.04
CA TYR A 195 -4.99 11.68 -8.86
C TYR A 195 -4.22 12.07 -10.12
N LEU A 196 -3.59 11.10 -10.80
CA LEU A 196 -2.92 11.35 -12.07
C LEU A 196 -3.89 11.84 -13.16
N VAL A 197 -5.11 11.29 -13.20
CA VAL A 197 -6.17 11.72 -14.11
C VAL A 197 -6.65 13.13 -13.75
N ALA A 198 -6.83 13.44 -12.47
CA ALA A 198 -7.22 14.76 -12.00
C ALA A 198 -6.25 15.88 -12.44
N GLU A 199 -4.95 15.62 -12.28
CA GLU A 199 -3.90 16.54 -12.76
C GLU A 199 -3.96 16.74 -14.27
N ARG A 200 -4.13 15.66 -15.05
CA ARG A 200 -4.22 15.71 -16.52
C ARG A 200 -5.47 16.42 -17.02
N LEU A 201 -6.57 16.22 -16.35
CA LEU A 201 -7.85 16.86 -16.69
C LEU A 201 -7.92 18.33 -16.22
N GLY A 202 -7.01 18.76 -15.36
CA GLY A 202 -6.97 20.10 -14.80
C GLY A 202 -8.13 20.35 -13.83
N ALA A 203 -8.47 19.39 -12.98
CA ALA A 203 -9.40 19.59 -11.88
C ALA A 203 -8.80 20.55 -10.82
N ASP A 204 -9.64 21.32 -10.13
CA ASP A 204 -9.21 22.22 -9.06
C ASP A 204 -9.08 21.48 -7.72
N ILE A 205 -10.04 20.61 -7.42
CA ILE A 205 -10.13 19.85 -6.19
C ILE A 205 -10.44 18.39 -6.51
N VAL A 206 -9.80 17.48 -5.82
CA VAL A 206 -10.09 16.04 -5.89
C VAL A 206 -10.74 15.59 -4.60
N VAL A 207 -11.90 14.95 -4.71
CA VAL A 207 -12.58 14.27 -3.60
C VAL A 207 -12.44 12.76 -3.79
N THR A 208 -12.14 12.04 -2.73
CA THR A 208 -12.16 10.56 -2.73
C THR A 208 -13.38 10.07 -1.98
N LEU A 209 -14.13 9.15 -2.57
CA LEU A 209 -15.37 8.59 -2.04
C LEU A 209 -15.42 7.10 -2.36
N ASP A 210 -15.67 6.25 -1.35
CA ASP A 210 -15.74 4.80 -1.55
C ASP A 210 -17.04 4.40 -2.28
N ALA A 211 -16.97 3.39 -3.15
CA ALA A 211 -18.09 2.93 -3.99
C ALA A 211 -19.16 2.11 -3.22
N ASP A 212 -18.94 1.82 -1.92
CA ASP A 212 -19.79 0.91 -1.12
C ASP A 212 -20.98 1.59 -0.42
N GLY A 213 -21.20 2.89 -0.67
CA GLY A 213 -22.29 3.68 -0.11
C GLY A 213 -22.13 4.04 1.38
N GLN A 214 -20.97 3.79 1.98
CA GLN A 214 -20.73 4.14 3.38
C GLN A 214 -20.56 5.65 3.59
N HIS A 215 -19.99 6.37 2.63
CA HIS A 215 -19.85 7.82 2.66
C HIS A 215 -21.13 8.52 2.18
N ASP A 216 -21.55 9.57 2.86
CA ASP A 216 -22.67 10.40 2.42
C ASP A 216 -22.21 11.42 1.37
N PRO A 217 -22.61 11.30 0.09
CA PRO A 217 -22.19 12.25 -0.94
C PRO A 217 -22.67 13.70 -0.70
N ALA A 218 -23.74 13.91 0.05
CA ALA A 218 -24.21 15.24 0.43
C ALA A 218 -23.22 16.01 1.31
N GLU A 219 -22.30 15.28 1.99
CA GLU A 219 -21.27 15.88 2.84
C GLU A 219 -20.01 16.30 2.06
N ILE A 220 -19.94 16.11 0.73
CA ILE A 220 -18.81 16.56 -0.11
C ILE A 220 -18.55 18.06 0.10
N GLU A 221 -19.59 18.86 0.28
CA GLU A 221 -19.44 20.30 0.50
C GLU A 221 -18.68 20.63 1.77
N ARG A 222 -18.81 19.81 2.84
CA ARG A 222 -18.03 20.00 4.09
C ARG A 222 -16.53 19.78 3.86
N LEU A 223 -16.17 18.88 2.94
CA LEU A 223 -14.78 18.61 2.59
C LEU A 223 -14.21 19.66 1.64
N VAL A 224 -14.98 20.10 0.68
CA VAL A 224 -14.56 21.04 -0.38
C VAL A 224 -14.55 22.49 0.11
N GLY A 225 -15.51 22.87 0.93
CA GLY A 225 -15.69 24.24 1.41
C GLY A 225 -14.43 24.87 2.01
N PRO A 226 -13.72 24.22 2.94
CA PRO A 226 -12.46 24.75 3.51
C PRO A 226 -11.36 24.98 2.45
N ILE A 227 -11.30 24.16 1.40
CA ILE A 227 -10.32 24.33 0.32
C ILE A 227 -10.68 25.54 -0.53
N VAL A 228 -11.97 25.72 -0.84
CA VAL A 228 -12.45 26.86 -1.61
C VAL A 228 -12.23 28.18 -0.86
N ARG A 229 -12.43 28.19 0.47
CA ARG A 229 -12.16 29.36 1.32
C ARG A 229 -10.69 29.58 1.63
N ASP A 230 -9.80 28.76 1.06
CA ASP A 230 -8.36 28.78 1.30
C ASP A 230 -7.94 28.57 2.78
N GLU A 231 -8.74 27.83 3.53
CA GLU A 231 -8.48 27.47 4.93
C GLU A 231 -7.60 26.20 5.03
N ALA A 232 -7.69 25.32 4.02
CA ALA A 232 -6.97 24.05 3.97
C ALA A 232 -6.54 23.71 2.54
N ASP A 233 -5.51 22.85 2.44
CA ASP A 233 -5.06 22.24 1.19
C ASP A 233 -5.50 20.77 1.10
N PHE A 234 -5.70 20.15 2.28
CA PHE A 234 -6.16 18.78 2.43
C PHE A 234 -7.17 18.68 3.57
N VAL A 235 -8.36 18.16 3.29
CA VAL A 235 -9.44 17.98 4.25
C VAL A 235 -9.74 16.50 4.42
N VAL A 236 -9.84 16.05 5.66
CA VAL A 236 -10.13 14.66 6.06
C VAL A 236 -11.50 14.62 6.73
N GLY A 237 -12.37 13.74 6.26
CA GLY A 237 -13.62 13.46 6.95
C GLY A 237 -13.37 12.63 8.21
N SER A 238 -13.86 13.09 9.36
CA SER A 238 -13.70 12.42 10.63
C SER A 238 -15.02 11.85 11.15
N ARG A 239 -15.06 10.53 11.34
CA ARG A 239 -16.15 9.84 12.03
C ARG A 239 -16.23 10.18 13.51
N ARG A 240 -15.11 10.59 14.10
CA ARG A 240 -15.01 10.93 15.52
C ARG A 240 -15.61 12.28 15.85
N MET A 241 -15.59 13.18 14.87
CA MET A 241 -16.24 14.48 14.97
C MET A 241 -17.70 14.40 14.51
N GLY A 242 -18.05 13.42 13.70
CA GLY A 242 -19.39 13.17 13.15
C GLY A 242 -20.06 11.95 13.76
N ALA A 243 -20.63 11.08 12.91
CA ALA A 243 -21.32 9.87 13.30
C ALA A 243 -20.80 8.63 12.57
N SER A 244 -20.91 7.47 13.21
CA SER A 244 -20.55 6.18 12.59
C SER A 244 -21.44 5.08 13.12
N ASP A 245 -22.02 4.31 12.20
CA ASP A 245 -22.79 3.10 12.50
C ASP A 245 -21.89 1.85 12.75
N SER A 246 -20.60 2.05 13.03
CA SER A 246 -19.62 0.98 13.23
C SER A 246 -19.70 0.40 14.65
N ASP A 247 -19.89 -0.92 14.76
CA ASP A 247 -20.09 -1.64 16.02
C ASP A 247 -18.79 -2.22 16.64
N SER A 248 -17.59 -1.91 16.12
CA SER A 248 -16.35 -2.58 16.56
C SER A 248 -15.43 -1.69 17.41
N ARG A 249 -15.58 -1.79 18.75
CA ARG A 249 -14.71 -1.12 19.73
C ARG A 249 -13.21 -1.44 19.57
N ALA A 250 -12.88 -2.68 19.19
CA ALA A 250 -11.48 -3.09 18.97
C ALA A 250 -10.87 -2.39 17.75
N ARG A 251 -11.65 -2.19 16.68
CA ARG A 251 -11.24 -1.44 15.50
C ARG A 251 -11.00 0.04 15.83
N ASP A 252 -11.90 0.64 16.62
CA ASP A 252 -11.81 2.03 17.02
C ASP A 252 -10.60 2.30 17.94
N ALA A 253 -10.28 1.36 18.83
CA ALA A 253 -9.07 1.43 19.64
C ALA A 253 -7.80 1.36 18.76
N GLY A 254 -7.76 0.47 17.77
CA GLY A 254 -6.67 0.39 16.80
C GLY A 254 -6.49 1.70 16.00
N ILE A 255 -7.58 2.26 15.47
CA ILE A 255 -7.57 3.54 14.77
C ILE A 255 -7.04 4.66 15.68
N SER A 256 -7.40 4.65 16.99
CA SER A 256 -6.91 5.63 17.95
C SER A 256 -5.39 5.61 18.12
N VAL A 257 -4.82 4.41 18.19
CA VAL A 257 -3.36 4.23 18.30
C VAL A 257 -2.67 4.76 17.04
N TYR A 258 -3.16 4.38 15.86
CA TYR A 258 -2.58 4.84 14.59
C TYR A 258 -2.72 6.35 14.39
N THR A 259 -3.85 6.93 14.78
CA THR A 259 -4.07 8.37 14.75
C THR A 259 -3.02 9.10 15.58
N ARG A 260 -2.80 8.67 16.84
CA ARG A 260 -1.78 9.27 17.71
C ARG A 260 -0.37 9.16 17.11
N LEU A 261 -0.04 8.00 16.55
CA LEU A 261 1.27 7.79 15.92
C LEU A 261 1.47 8.69 14.70
N ILE A 262 0.48 8.82 13.82
CA ILE A 262 0.58 9.69 12.64
C ILE A 262 0.69 11.16 13.07
N ASN A 263 -0.08 11.60 14.04
CA ASN A 263 0.00 12.96 14.57
C ASN A 263 1.38 13.24 15.19
N LEU A 264 1.92 12.29 15.96
CA LEU A 264 3.26 12.41 16.54
C LEU A 264 4.36 12.48 15.45
N LEU A 265 4.26 11.66 14.42
CA LEU A 265 5.28 11.56 13.35
C LEU A 265 5.16 12.68 12.31
N GLY A 266 3.95 13.16 12.07
CA GLY A 266 3.64 14.18 11.06
C GLY A 266 3.47 15.60 11.63
N GLY A 267 3.41 15.76 12.96
CA GLY A 267 3.11 17.05 13.57
C GLY A 267 1.70 17.56 13.22
N THR A 268 0.73 16.66 13.06
CA THR A 268 -0.66 16.98 12.70
C THR A 268 -1.62 16.75 13.88
N GLU A 269 -2.84 17.29 13.78
CA GLU A 269 -3.90 17.12 14.79
C GLU A 269 -5.13 16.42 14.21
N ILE A 270 -4.92 15.44 13.31
CA ILE A 270 -5.99 14.69 12.64
C ILE A 270 -6.67 13.76 13.64
N SER A 271 -7.99 13.67 13.62
CA SER A 271 -8.76 12.82 14.54
C SER A 271 -9.08 11.43 13.97
N ASP A 272 -9.12 11.26 12.62
CA ASP A 272 -9.45 9.99 11.96
C ASP A 272 -8.57 9.72 10.72
N VAL A 273 -7.44 9.06 10.94
CA VAL A 273 -6.48 8.72 9.87
C VAL A 273 -6.94 7.59 8.94
N ALA A 274 -7.94 6.81 9.35
CA ALA A 274 -8.36 5.61 8.62
C ALA A 274 -9.50 5.87 7.62
N ASN A 275 -10.12 7.05 7.66
CA ASN A 275 -11.20 7.39 6.75
C ASN A 275 -10.67 7.71 5.33
N GLY A 276 -11.30 7.14 4.31
CA GLY A 276 -11.01 7.40 2.90
C GLY A 276 -11.71 8.62 2.31
N TYR A 277 -12.69 9.21 3.02
CA TYR A 277 -13.45 10.36 2.56
C TYR A 277 -12.66 11.65 2.75
N ARG A 278 -12.16 12.22 1.67
CA ARG A 278 -11.17 13.30 1.70
C ARG A 278 -11.31 14.22 0.52
N ALA A 279 -10.87 15.48 0.69
CA ALA A 279 -10.67 16.41 -0.39
C ALA A 279 -9.23 16.95 -0.38
N ILE A 280 -8.66 17.14 -1.57
CA ILE A 280 -7.29 17.63 -1.74
C ILE A 280 -7.29 18.66 -2.86
N ARG A 281 -6.61 19.78 -2.67
CA ARG A 281 -6.32 20.75 -3.74
C ARG A 281 -5.46 20.07 -4.80
N ALA A 282 -5.95 19.97 -6.04
CA ALA A 282 -5.31 19.17 -7.09
C ALA A 282 -3.89 19.64 -7.40
N SER A 283 -3.61 20.94 -7.36
CA SER A 283 -2.28 21.51 -7.59
C SER A 283 -1.24 21.07 -6.56
N ARG A 284 -1.66 20.56 -5.39
CA ARG A 284 -0.75 20.08 -4.32
C ARG A 284 -0.49 18.59 -4.38
N LEU A 285 -1.16 17.84 -5.28
CA LEU A 285 -1.01 16.37 -5.39
C LEU A 285 0.41 15.95 -5.76
N SER A 286 1.07 16.68 -6.66
CA SER A 286 2.45 16.39 -7.10
C SER A 286 3.48 16.52 -5.99
N GLU A 287 3.18 17.25 -4.91
CA GLU A 287 4.06 17.42 -3.76
C GLU A 287 4.01 16.22 -2.79
N ILE A 288 2.98 15.37 -2.92
CA ILE A 288 2.80 14.21 -2.05
C ILE A 288 3.39 12.98 -2.70
N SER A 289 4.41 12.38 -2.07
CA SER A 289 4.93 11.08 -2.50
C SER A 289 3.94 9.98 -2.15
N PHE A 290 3.35 9.36 -3.17
CA PHE A 290 2.32 8.34 -3.02
C PHE A 290 2.68 7.09 -3.84
N THR A 291 3.07 6.02 -3.20
CA THR A 291 3.65 4.81 -3.84
C THR A 291 3.04 3.50 -3.39
N GLU A 292 2.28 3.49 -2.30
CA GLU A 292 1.72 2.27 -1.74
C GLU A 292 0.37 1.93 -2.39
N ASP A 293 0.28 0.72 -2.93
CA ASP A 293 -0.92 0.23 -3.62
C ASP A 293 -2.02 -0.21 -2.63
N GLN A 294 -1.63 -0.52 -1.38
CA GLN A 294 -2.53 -0.83 -0.26
C GLN A 294 -2.09 -0.07 1.00
N PHE A 295 -3.00 0.12 1.96
CA PHE A 295 -2.73 0.86 3.21
C PHE A 295 -2.20 2.27 2.97
N HIS A 296 -2.66 2.93 1.91
CA HIS A 296 -2.18 4.22 1.42
C HIS A 296 -2.45 5.40 2.36
N ASN A 297 -3.42 5.28 3.28
CA ASN A 297 -3.84 6.37 4.15
C ASN A 297 -2.70 6.99 4.97
N PRO A 298 -1.83 6.23 5.66
CA PRO A 298 -0.70 6.81 6.37
C PRO A 298 0.32 7.48 5.45
N GLU A 299 0.55 6.92 4.26
CA GLU A 299 1.49 7.52 3.29
C GLU A 299 0.99 8.89 2.81
N LEU A 300 -0.31 8.97 2.46
CA LEU A 300 -0.92 10.21 2.00
C LEU A 300 -0.88 11.31 3.07
N LEU A 301 -1.23 10.97 4.33
CA LEU A 301 -1.26 11.93 5.42
C LEU A 301 0.12 12.40 5.85
N LEU A 302 1.08 11.48 6.03
CA LEU A 302 2.46 11.85 6.36
C LEU A 302 3.13 12.59 5.20
N GLY A 303 2.80 12.22 3.95
CA GLY A 303 3.27 12.93 2.75
C GLY A 303 2.76 14.36 2.71
N ALA A 304 1.46 14.58 2.96
CA ALA A 304 0.85 15.90 3.03
C ALA A 304 1.48 16.77 4.14
N ALA A 305 1.65 16.20 5.35
CA ALA A 305 2.30 16.89 6.46
C ALA A 305 3.74 17.33 6.12
N ARG A 306 4.53 16.46 5.49
CA ARG A 306 5.91 16.78 5.08
C ARG A 306 5.98 17.81 3.98
N ALA A 307 5.03 17.80 3.07
CA ALA A 307 4.91 18.82 2.03
C ALA A 307 4.38 20.17 2.56
N GLY A 308 4.13 20.26 3.87
CA GLY A 308 3.63 21.49 4.52
C GLY A 308 2.20 21.86 4.12
N LEU A 309 1.36 20.88 3.72
CA LEU A 309 -0.03 21.11 3.43
C LEU A 309 -0.80 21.44 4.72
N ARG A 310 -1.71 22.40 4.64
CA ARG A 310 -2.66 22.70 5.71
C ARG A 310 -3.73 21.60 5.73
N VAL A 311 -3.65 20.72 6.72
CA VAL A 311 -4.57 19.58 6.89
C VAL A 311 -5.64 19.94 7.90
N LEU A 312 -6.92 19.71 7.57
CA LEU A 312 -8.08 20.01 8.43
C LEU A 312 -9.01 18.80 8.51
N ASP A 313 -9.57 18.53 9.67
CA ASP A 313 -10.65 17.56 9.86
C ASP A 313 -12.03 18.24 9.80
N VAL A 314 -12.99 17.53 9.21
CA VAL A 314 -14.41 17.94 9.22
C VAL A 314 -15.29 16.75 9.64
N PRO A 315 -16.41 16.99 10.36
CA PRO A 315 -17.31 15.91 10.74
C PRO A 315 -18.00 15.30 9.51
N VAL A 316 -17.97 13.96 9.43
CA VAL A 316 -18.69 13.20 8.40
C VAL A 316 -19.41 12.00 9.01
N THR A 317 -20.44 11.54 8.30
CA THR A 317 -21.23 10.38 8.68
C THR A 317 -20.76 9.15 7.88
N ILE A 318 -20.54 8.02 8.58
CA ILE A 318 -20.31 6.74 7.94
C ILE A 318 -21.56 5.88 8.11
N ARG A 319 -22.25 5.67 7.01
CA ARG A 319 -23.45 4.83 6.93
C ARG A 319 -23.09 3.33 6.97
N ARG A 320 -24.05 2.48 7.19
CA ARG A 320 -23.90 1.04 6.93
C ARG A 320 -23.70 0.83 5.43
N ARG A 321 -22.88 -0.18 5.09
CA ARG A 321 -22.69 -0.59 3.69
C ARG A 321 -24.04 -0.97 3.08
N ALA A 322 -24.28 -0.52 1.83
CA ALA A 322 -25.54 -0.77 1.16
C ALA A 322 -25.71 -2.26 0.78
N SER A 323 -24.64 -2.91 0.24
CA SER A 323 -24.65 -4.34 -0.09
C SER A 323 -23.23 -4.93 -0.06
N GLY A 324 -23.11 -6.26 -0.07
CA GLY A 324 -21.85 -7.01 -0.13
C GLY A 324 -21.10 -7.12 1.21
N GLU A 325 -20.00 -7.89 1.19
CA GLU A 325 -19.14 -8.11 2.36
C GLU A 325 -17.88 -7.24 2.30
N SER A 326 -17.31 -6.93 3.47
CA SER A 326 -16.04 -6.19 3.54
C SER A 326 -14.90 -7.01 2.96
N LYS A 327 -14.30 -6.54 1.89
CA LYS A 327 -13.11 -7.15 1.24
C LYS A 327 -11.81 -6.89 2.03
N LYS A 328 -11.88 -6.18 3.18
CA LYS A 328 -10.75 -5.92 4.08
C LYS A 328 -10.43 -7.17 4.89
N GLY A 329 -9.16 -7.60 4.89
CA GLY A 329 -8.69 -8.79 5.62
C GLY A 329 -8.84 -8.69 7.14
N THR A 330 -8.40 -9.75 7.87
CA THR A 330 -8.48 -9.81 9.34
C THR A 330 -7.81 -8.59 9.99
N ASN A 331 -8.40 -8.08 11.07
CA ASN A 331 -7.98 -6.86 11.78
C ASN A 331 -6.47 -6.81 12.11
N LEU A 332 -5.87 -7.94 12.52
CA LEU A 332 -4.43 -8.00 12.86
C LEU A 332 -3.54 -7.82 11.63
N ARG A 333 -3.86 -8.51 10.53
CA ARG A 333 -3.08 -8.44 9.28
C ARG A 333 -3.16 -7.04 8.66
N TYR A 334 -4.34 -6.43 8.76
CA TYR A 334 -4.57 -5.05 8.33
C TYR A 334 -3.75 -4.06 9.17
N GLY A 335 -3.74 -4.23 10.50
CA GLY A 335 -2.97 -3.39 11.41
C GLY A 335 -1.46 -3.44 11.16
N VAL A 336 -0.91 -4.64 10.96
CA VAL A 336 0.54 -4.81 10.65
C VAL A 336 0.90 -4.15 9.31
N GLY A 337 0.06 -4.29 8.28
CA GLY A 337 0.25 -3.63 6.99
C GLY A 337 0.28 -2.11 7.13
N PHE A 338 -0.67 -1.55 7.87
CA PHE A 338 -0.76 -0.12 8.14
C PHE A 338 0.48 0.42 8.88
N LEU A 339 0.92 -0.27 9.93
CA LEU A 339 2.13 0.08 10.70
C LEU A 339 3.39 0.03 9.82
N ARG A 340 3.51 -1.01 8.99
CA ARG A 340 4.64 -1.16 8.04
C ARG A 340 4.72 0.03 7.09
N VAL A 341 3.60 0.42 6.48
CA VAL A 341 3.56 1.55 5.55
C VAL A 341 3.87 2.86 6.26
N MET A 342 3.32 3.07 7.45
CA MET A 342 3.58 4.25 8.27
C MET A 342 5.08 4.38 8.60
N LEU A 343 5.72 3.33 9.10
CA LEU A 343 7.16 3.33 9.42
C LEU A 343 8.01 3.51 8.16
N LYS A 344 7.67 2.84 7.06
CA LYS A 344 8.37 2.97 5.78
C LYS A 344 8.29 4.40 5.23
N THR A 345 7.12 5.03 5.36
CA THR A 345 6.94 6.43 4.93
C THR A 345 7.70 7.37 5.84
N TRP A 346 7.68 7.14 7.15
CA TRP A 346 8.40 7.99 8.10
C TRP A 346 9.93 7.93 7.94
N LEU A 347 10.48 6.80 7.54
CA LEU A 347 11.93 6.61 7.33
C LEU A 347 12.43 7.11 5.97
N ARG A 348 11.55 7.50 5.04
CA ARG A 348 11.90 8.15 3.75
C ARG A 348 12.12 9.66 3.94
#